data_87b041d1539af8fa88457c4f5f8e2bc7
#
_entry.id   87b041d1539af8fa88457c4f5f8e2bc7
#
_cell.length_a   1.000
_cell.length_b   1.000
_cell.length_c   1.000
_cell.angle_alpha   90.00
_cell.angle_beta   90.00
_cell.angle_gamma   90.00
#
_symmetry.space_group_name_H-M   'P 1'
#
loop_
_entity.id
_entity.type
_entity.pdbx_description
1 polymer ?
#
loop_
_entity_poly.entity_id
_entity_poly.type
_entity_poly.pdbx_seq_one_letter_code
_entity_poly.pdbx_strand_id
1 'polypeptide(L)'
;IRLSLVGSEMCIRDRDKRHQNLFLLPSAQTKDKTAVSPEQMKKLADELRNEYDYIIMDCPAGIEQGFQNAIAGADRALVVTTPEVSAVRDADRIIGLLEANEITKTHLIVNRLRSDMVKEGNMMSSDDVVDILGIDLIGIVPDDEHIITSTNNGEPLVGSDCLAGQAYMNICKRVMGEDVPYLNLDVKEGFFQKLSAIFKK
;
A
#
# COMPACT_ATOMS: atom_id res chain seq x y z
N ILE A 1 23.99 11.19 7.51
CA ILE A 1 24.69 10.10 6.80
C ILE A 1 24.56 10.34 5.31
N ARG A 2 25.70 10.41 4.62
CA ARG A 2 25.71 10.55 3.17
C ARG A 2 25.72 9.14 2.56
N LEU A 3 24.61 8.70 2.01
CA LEU A 3 24.57 7.52 1.16
C LEU A 3 25.00 7.93 -0.26
N SER A 4 26.17 7.52 -0.67
CA SER A 4 26.64 7.68 -2.05
C SER A 4 26.26 6.42 -2.82
N LEU A 5 25.18 6.45 -3.57
CA LEU A 5 25.00 5.55 -4.69
C LEU A 5 26.02 5.93 -5.75
N VAL A 6 26.77 4.96 -6.25
CA VAL A 6 27.91 5.09 -7.17
C VAL A 6 27.61 6.10 -8.27
N GLY A 7 28.38 7.22 -8.26
CA GLY A 7 28.31 8.27 -9.26
C GLY A 7 27.72 9.58 -8.72
N SER A 8 28.44 10.23 -7.82
CA SER A 8 28.48 11.70 -7.59
C SER A 8 27.19 12.50 -7.30
N GLU A 9 26.06 11.91 -6.92
CA GLU A 9 24.97 12.72 -6.37
C GLU A 9 24.44 12.13 -5.06
N MET A 10 24.48 12.97 -4.03
CA MET A 10 24.00 12.71 -2.69
C MET A 10 22.52 12.33 -2.74
N CYS A 11 22.13 11.13 -2.29
CA CYS A 11 20.76 10.86 -1.94
C CYS A 11 20.38 11.76 -0.77
N ILE A 12 19.57 12.77 -1.03
CA ILE A 12 19.02 13.66 -0.01
C ILE A 12 17.91 12.86 0.66
N ARG A 13 18.09 12.54 1.95
CA ARG A 13 16.98 12.09 2.79
C ARG A 13 16.20 13.32 3.22
N ASP A 14 14.99 13.44 2.73
CA ASP A 14 14.07 14.45 3.22
C ASP A 14 13.32 13.91 4.45
N ARG A 15 13.47 14.62 5.56
CA ARG A 15 12.72 14.32 6.78
C ARG A 15 11.36 15.00 6.71
N ASP A 16 10.29 14.26 7.00
CA ASP A 16 8.96 14.84 7.06
C ASP A 16 8.87 15.88 8.19
N LYS A 17 8.25 17.03 7.91
CA LYS A 17 8.16 18.14 8.87
C LYS A 17 7.18 17.86 10.01
N ARG A 18 6.19 17.01 9.79
CA ARG A 18 5.13 16.67 10.75
C ARG A 18 5.50 15.44 11.57
N HIS A 19 6.19 14.48 10.95
CA HIS A 19 6.55 13.18 11.54
C HIS A 19 8.06 13.02 11.59
N GLN A 20 8.65 13.31 12.74
CA GLN A 20 10.11 13.34 12.91
C GLN A 20 10.82 12.01 12.62
N ASN A 21 10.10 10.88 12.67
CA ASN A 21 10.63 9.55 12.43
C ASN A 21 10.37 9.06 10.99
N LEU A 22 9.76 9.91 10.14
CA LEU A 22 9.49 9.59 8.74
C LEU A 22 10.52 10.27 7.84
N PHE A 23 11.14 9.47 6.98
CA PHE A 23 12.14 9.93 6.02
C PHE A 23 11.73 9.47 4.62
N LEU A 24 11.91 10.32 3.64
CA LEU A 24 11.70 10.03 2.23
C LEU A 24 13.06 9.98 1.52
N LEU A 25 13.30 8.91 0.80
CA LEU A 25 14.43 8.78 -0.10
C LEU A 25 13.89 8.80 -1.55
N PRO A 26 13.88 9.97 -2.20
CA PRO A 26 13.34 10.08 -3.54
C PRO A 26 14.26 9.41 -4.55
N SER A 27 13.66 8.71 -5.54
CA SER A 27 14.43 8.24 -6.70
C SER A 27 14.74 9.41 -7.64
N ALA A 28 15.89 9.34 -8.36
CA ALA A 28 16.27 10.36 -9.32
C ALA A 28 15.26 10.41 -10.48
N GLN A 29 14.58 11.54 -10.65
CA GLN A 29 13.58 11.74 -11.72
C GLN A 29 14.22 11.97 -13.11
N THR A 30 15.50 12.28 -13.16
CA THR A 30 16.19 12.73 -14.38
C THR A 30 17.18 11.71 -14.95
N LYS A 31 17.40 10.58 -14.29
CA LYS A 31 18.29 9.51 -14.76
C LYS A 31 17.50 8.37 -15.39
N ASP A 32 18.12 7.66 -16.32
CA ASP A 32 17.58 6.47 -16.97
C ASP A 32 17.11 5.45 -15.90
N LYS A 33 16.03 4.72 -16.18
CA LYS A 33 15.44 3.67 -15.32
C LYS A 33 16.45 2.59 -14.93
N THR A 34 17.57 2.48 -15.65
CA THR A 34 18.68 1.53 -15.42
C THR A 34 19.77 2.09 -14.50
N ALA A 35 19.61 3.30 -13.96
CA ALA A 35 20.65 3.95 -13.14
C ALA A 35 20.96 3.22 -11.83
N VAL A 36 20.05 2.37 -11.34
CA VAL A 36 20.21 1.58 -10.12
C VAL A 36 19.98 0.11 -10.44
N SER A 37 20.89 -0.75 -9.99
CA SER A 37 20.75 -2.20 -10.13
C SER A 37 20.09 -2.84 -8.90
N PRO A 38 19.54 -4.08 -9.03
CA PRO A 38 19.02 -4.85 -7.90
C PRO A 38 20.05 -5.01 -6.77
N GLU A 39 21.31 -5.25 -7.10
CA GLU A 39 22.40 -5.42 -6.12
C GLU A 39 22.66 -4.11 -5.34
N GLN A 40 22.57 -2.96 -6.02
CA GLN A 40 22.70 -1.66 -5.35
C GLN A 40 21.52 -1.38 -4.43
N MET A 41 20.30 -1.75 -4.84
CA MET A 41 19.10 -1.64 -3.98
C MET A 41 19.20 -2.55 -2.76
N LYS A 42 19.65 -3.79 -2.93
CA LYS A 42 19.86 -4.71 -1.81
C LYS A 42 20.88 -4.14 -0.82
N LYS A 43 22.03 -3.67 -1.32
CA LYS A 43 23.06 -3.05 -0.47
C LYS A 43 22.50 -1.84 0.30
N LEU A 44 21.74 -0.99 -0.36
CA LEU A 44 21.10 0.16 0.27
C LEU A 44 20.12 -0.27 1.38
N ALA A 45 19.27 -1.26 1.11
CA ALA A 45 18.36 -1.81 2.10
C ALA A 45 19.10 -2.37 3.32
N ASP A 46 20.18 -3.14 3.10
CA ASP A 46 21.00 -3.71 4.17
C ASP A 46 21.68 -2.63 5.02
N GLU A 47 22.14 -1.53 4.44
CA GLU A 47 22.68 -0.39 5.17
C GLU A 47 21.60 0.30 6.03
N LEU A 48 20.40 0.49 5.47
CA LEU A 48 19.29 1.15 6.15
C LEU A 48 18.67 0.31 7.29
N ARG A 49 18.76 -1.02 7.25
CA ARG A 49 18.26 -1.93 8.30
C ARG A 49 18.85 -1.63 9.67
N ASN A 50 20.05 -1.07 9.74
CA ASN A 50 20.68 -0.72 11.01
C ASN A 50 20.17 0.60 11.60
N GLU A 51 19.42 1.37 10.83
CA GLU A 51 18.98 2.73 11.20
C GLU A 51 17.46 2.85 11.35
N TYR A 52 16.69 1.98 10.68
CA TYR A 52 15.23 2.07 10.59
C TYR A 52 14.55 0.75 10.95
N ASP A 53 13.48 0.85 11.73
CA ASP A 53 12.63 -0.29 12.07
C ASP A 53 11.85 -0.82 10.87
N TYR A 54 11.45 0.09 9.96
CA TYR A 54 10.70 -0.22 8.74
C TYR A 54 11.27 0.55 7.55
N ILE A 55 11.44 -0.17 6.44
CA ILE A 55 11.84 0.39 5.15
C ILE A 55 10.73 0.01 4.16
N ILE A 56 10.03 1.01 3.62
CA ILE A 56 8.97 0.80 2.64
C ILE A 56 9.51 1.17 1.26
N MET A 57 9.55 0.20 0.37
CA MET A 57 9.91 0.42 -1.03
C MET A 57 8.63 0.55 -1.86
N ASP A 58 8.36 1.76 -2.35
CA ASP A 58 7.26 2.00 -3.28
C ASP A 58 7.63 1.44 -4.64
N CYS A 59 6.86 0.42 -5.06
CA CYS A 59 7.12 -0.31 -6.28
C CYS A 59 6.28 0.25 -7.43
N PRO A 60 6.88 0.63 -8.55
CA PRO A 60 6.12 1.07 -9.72
C PRO A 60 5.27 -0.08 -10.28
N ALA A 61 4.19 0.28 -10.97
CA ALA A 61 3.37 -0.70 -11.67
C ALA A 61 4.19 -1.44 -12.75
N GLY A 62 3.89 -2.73 -12.93
CA GLY A 62 4.57 -3.60 -13.90
C GLY A 62 5.64 -4.47 -13.27
N ILE A 63 6.33 -5.23 -14.12
CA ILE A 63 7.30 -6.28 -13.74
C ILE A 63 8.72 -6.00 -14.24
N GLU A 64 8.96 -4.79 -14.69
CA GLU A 64 10.23 -4.36 -15.28
C GLU A 64 11.30 -4.10 -14.20
N GLN A 65 12.37 -3.40 -14.59
CA GLN A 65 13.53 -3.09 -13.73
C GLN A 65 13.16 -2.48 -12.38
N GLY A 66 12.14 -1.62 -12.34
CA GLY A 66 11.67 -1.00 -11.08
C GLY A 66 11.13 -2.02 -10.08
N PHE A 67 10.39 -3.02 -10.55
CA PHE A 67 9.94 -4.14 -9.74
C PHE A 67 11.12 -4.98 -9.23
N GLN A 68 12.05 -5.34 -10.14
CA GLN A 68 13.23 -6.13 -9.76
C GLN A 68 14.08 -5.41 -8.71
N ASN A 69 14.24 -4.10 -8.84
CA ASN A 69 14.93 -3.29 -7.85
C ASN A 69 14.22 -3.27 -6.49
N ALA A 70 12.89 -3.11 -6.49
CA ALA A 70 12.13 -3.05 -5.25
C ALA A 70 12.19 -4.37 -4.48
N ILE A 71 12.07 -5.52 -5.16
CA ILE A 71 12.08 -6.83 -4.49
C ILE A 71 13.47 -7.27 -4.04
N ALA A 72 14.56 -6.78 -4.65
CA ALA A 72 15.92 -7.24 -4.36
C ALA A 72 16.36 -7.03 -2.91
N GLY A 73 15.82 -6.02 -2.21
CA GLY A 73 16.12 -5.73 -0.81
C GLY A 73 14.94 -5.97 0.15
N ALA A 74 13.84 -6.54 -0.34
CA ALA A 74 12.64 -6.73 0.45
C ALA A 74 12.61 -8.06 1.21
N ASP A 75 12.09 -8.04 2.44
CA ASP A 75 11.83 -9.25 3.25
C ASP A 75 10.39 -9.72 3.15
N ARG A 76 9.50 -8.79 2.81
CA ARG A 76 8.05 -8.98 2.76
C ARG A 76 7.48 -8.19 1.61
N ALA A 77 6.31 -8.60 1.11
CA ALA A 77 5.57 -7.84 0.13
C ALA A 77 4.14 -7.59 0.60
N LEU A 78 3.63 -6.39 0.29
CA LEU A 78 2.22 -6.05 0.39
C LEU A 78 1.68 -5.91 -1.03
N VAL A 79 0.87 -6.89 -1.45
CA VAL A 79 0.21 -6.87 -2.76
C VAL A 79 -1.10 -6.11 -2.61
N VAL A 80 -1.20 -5.00 -3.31
CA VAL A 80 -2.40 -4.15 -3.31
C VAL A 80 -3.13 -4.34 -4.63
N THR A 81 -4.38 -4.80 -4.56
CA THR A 81 -5.23 -4.97 -5.73
C THR A 81 -6.63 -4.43 -5.50
N THR A 82 -7.37 -4.20 -6.58
CA THR A 82 -8.80 -3.92 -6.52
C THR A 82 -9.60 -5.20 -6.80
N PRO A 83 -10.86 -5.34 -6.32
CA PRO A 83 -11.67 -6.54 -6.50
C PRO A 83 -12.29 -6.61 -7.91
N GLU A 84 -11.44 -6.45 -8.92
CA GLU A 84 -11.77 -6.52 -10.35
C GLU A 84 -10.97 -7.64 -11.01
N VAL A 85 -11.59 -8.39 -11.92
CA VAL A 85 -11.00 -9.58 -12.54
C VAL A 85 -9.62 -9.32 -13.15
N SER A 86 -9.44 -8.19 -13.84
CA SER A 86 -8.16 -7.81 -14.44
C SER A 86 -7.08 -7.56 -13.39
N ALA A 87 -7.41 -6.79 -12.34
CA ALA A 87 -6.48 -6.43 -11.28
C ALA A 87 -6.07 -7.67 -10.45
N VAL A 88 -7.02 -8.56 -10.16
CA VAL A 88 -6.74 -9.83 -9.46
C VAL A 88 -5.83 -10.73 -10.28
N ARG A 89 -6.03 -10.82 -11.61
CA ARG A 89 -5.14 -11.57 -12.49
C ARG A 89 -3.72 -11.00 -12.53
N ASP A 90 -3.60 -9.68 -12.53
CA ASP A 90 -2.28 -9.02 -12.47
C ASP A 90 -1.61 -9.27 -11.12
N ALA A 91 -2.37 -9.23 -10.02
CA ALA A 91 -1.88 -9.56 -8.68
C ALA A 91 -1.38 -11.01 -8.57
N ASP A 92 -2.12 -11.98 -9.11
CA ASP A 92 -1.72 -13.39 -9.17
C ASP A 92 -0.36 -13.56 -9.87
N ARG A 93 -0.18 -12.89 -11.01
CA ARG A 93 1.11 -12.89 -11.72
C ARG A 93 2.24 -12.31 -10.87
N ILE A 94 1.99 -11.21 -10.13
CA ILE A 94 2.99 -10.60 -9.24
C ILE A 94 3.34 -11.54 -8.10
N ILE A 95 2.36 -12.21 -7.50
CA ILE A 95 2.58 -13.21 -6.43
C ILE A 95 3.49 -14.33 -6.92
N GLY A 96 3.24 -14.90 -8.09
CA GLY A 96 4.12 -15.91 -8.66
C GLY A 96 5.56 -15.41 -8.91
N LEU A 97 5.74 -14.14 -9.27
CA LEU A 97 7.07 -13.54 -9.41
C LEU A 97 7.75 -13.32 -8.05
N LEU A 98 7.01 -12.94 -7.01
CA LEU A 98 7.54 -12.80 -5.65
C LEU A 98 8.02 -14.13 -5.11
N GLU A 99 7.24 -15.20 -5.29
CA GLU A 99 7.60 -16.56 -4.90
C GLU A 99 8.85 -17.06 -5.65
N ALA A 100 8.91 -16.82 -6.96
CA ALA A 100 10.08 -17.17 -7.77
C ALA A 100 11.37 -16.43 -7.34
N ASN A 101 11.24 -15.30 -6.63
CA ASN A 101 12.32 -14.53 -6.04
C ASN A 101 12.47 -14.77 -4.52
N GLU A 102 11.91 -15.86 -3.99
CA GLU A 102 12.03 -16.29 -2.59
C GLU A 102 11.36 -15.35 -1.57
N ILE A 103 10.51 -14.42 -2.01
CA ILE A 103 9.70 -13.57 -1.13
C ILE A 103 8.41 -14.29 -0.79
N THR A 104 8.42 -15.09 0.27
CA THR A 104 7.29 -15.90 0.71
C THR A 104 6.38 -15.22 1.73
N LYS A 105 6.85 -14.15 2.38
CA LYS A 105 6.04 -13.36 3.32
C LYS A 105 5.26 -12.29 2.57
N THR A 106 4.21 -12.71 1.90
CA THR A 106 3.36 -11.85 1.07
C THR A 106 1.98 -11.73 1.69
N HIS A 107 1.44 -10.51 1.75
CA HIS A 107 0.12 -10.23 2.29
C HIS A 107 -0.70 -9.40 1.32
N LEU A 108 -2.01 -9.58 1.35
CA LEU A 108 -2.97 -8.94 0.47
C LEU A 108 -3.61 -7.71 1.11
N ILE A 109 -3.72 -6.64 0.35
CA ILE A 109 -4.60 -5.51 0.64
C ILE A 109 -5.61 -5.40 -0.50
N VAL A 110 -6.90 -5.57 -0.19
CA VAL A 110 -7.99 -5.32 -1.14
C VAL A 110 -8.38 -3.85 -1.02
N ASN A 111 -8.14 -3.09 -2.09
CA ASN A 111 -8.36 -1.64 -2.14
C ASN A 111 -9.61 -1.32 -2.95
N ARG A 112 -10.27 -0.19 -2.63
CA ARG A 112 -11.45 0.34 -3.31
C ARG A 112 -12.64 -0.63 -3.32
N LEU A 113 -12.81 -1.38 -2.23
CA LEU A 113 -13.95 -2.29 -2.08
C LEU A 113 -15.24 -1.49 -1.89
N ARG A 114 -16.27 -1.82 -2.66
CA ARG A 114 -17.62 -1.25 -2.56
C ARG A 114 -18.60 -2.29 -2.06
N SER A 115 -19.02 -2.16 -0.80
CA SER A 115 -19.92 -3.12 -0.14
C SER A 115 -21.28 -3.23 -0.82
N ASP A 116 -21.78 -2.15 -1.41
CA ASP A 116 -23.03 -2.15 -2.21
C ASP A 116 -22.91 -3.04 -3.45
N MET A 117 -21.84 -2.90 -4.22
CA MET A 117 -21.59 -3.70 -5.41
C MET A 117 -21.33 -5.18 -5.09
N VAL A 118 -20.66 -5.46 -3.98
CA VAL A 118 -20.45 -6.85 -3.52
C VAL A 118 -21.79 -7.51 -3.19
N LYS A 119 -22.69 -6.82 -2.46
CA LYS A 119 -24.03 -7.34 -2.13
C LYS A 119 -24.91 -7.58 -3.35
N GLU A 120 -24.74 -6.78 -4.39
CA GLU A 120 -25.45 -6.93 -5.66
C GLU A 120 -24.83 -7.99 -6.57
N GLY A 121 -23.68 -8.59 -6.21
CA GLY A 121 -22.95 -9.55 -7.04
C GLY A 121 -22.24 -8.93 -8.25
N ASN A 122 -22.05 -7.61 -8.23
CA ASN A 122 -21.39 -6.83 -9.30
C ASN A 122 -19.88 -6.61 -9.05
N MET A 123 -19.38 -7.01 -7.89
CA MET A 123 -17.99 -6.92 -7.49
C MET A 123 -17.61 -8.14 -6.65
N MET A 124 -16.38 -8.65 -6.80
CA MET A 124 -15.87 -9.72 -5.95
C MET A 124 -15.78 -9.25 -4.50
N SER A 125 -16.08 -10.14 -3.56
CA SER A 125 -15.82 -9.92 -2.14
C SER A 125 -14.32 -10.03 -1.83
N SER A 126 -13.90 -9.58 -0.65
CA SER A 126 -12.53 -9.80 -0.17
C SER A 126 -12.19 -11.29 -0.08
N ASP A 127 -13.16 -12.11 0.31
CA ASP A 127 -12.99 -13.56 0.46
C ASP A 127 -12.79 -14.23 -0.91
N ASP A 128 -13.55 -13.82 -1.93
CA ASP A 128 -13.33 -14.29 -3.30
C ASP A 128 -11.91 -13.98 -3.79
N VAL A 129 -11.40 -12.78 -3.49
CA VAL A 129 -10.05 -12.39 -3.88
C VAL A 129 -8.98 -13.19 -3.13
N VAL A 130 -9.18 -13.42 -1.83
CA VAL A 130 -8.30 -14.28 -1.01
C VAL A 130 -8.27 -15.70 -1.54
N ASP A 131 -9.44 -16.28 -1.85
CA ASP A 131 -9.56 -17.65 -2.36
C ASP A 131 -8.85 -17.82 -3.72
N ILE A 132 -8.89 -16.78 -4.57
CA ILE A 132 -8.21 -16.80 -5.88
C ILE A 132 -6.70 -16.66 -5.72
N LEU A 133 -6.24 -15.74 -4.87
CA LEU A 133 -4.81 -15.39 -4.77
C LEU A 133 -4.03 -16.27 -3.79
N GLY A 134 -4.69 -16.93 -2.86
CA GLY A 134 -4.08 -17.90 -1.92
C GLY A 134 -3.08 -17.28 -0.93
N ILE A 135 -3.13 -15.96 -0.68
CA ILE A 135 -2.27 -15.26 0.28
C ILE A 135 -3.08 -14.59 1.38
N ASP A 136 -2.46 -14.41 2.53
CA ASP A 136 -3.11 -13.86 3.72
C ASP A 136 -3.55 -12.40 3.54
N LEU A 137 -4.81 -12.14 3.85
CA LEU A 137 -5.37 -10.80 3.87
C LEU A 137 -4.84 -10.01 5.08
N ILE A 138 -4.30 -8.81 4.85
CA ILE A 138 -3.89 -7.91 5.92
C ILE A 138 -4.78 -6.67 6.03
N GLY A 139 -5.56 -6.35 5.00
CA GLY A 139 -6.46 -5.22 5.05
C GLY A 139 -7.41 -5.07 3.90
N ILE A 140 -8.51 -4.37 4.19
CA ILE A 140 -9.51 -4.00 3.21
C ILE A 140 -9.70 -2.49 3.33
N VAL A 141 -9.53 -1.76 2.22
CA VAL A 141 -9.74 -0.32 2.14
C VAL A 141 -11.00 -0.07 1.31
N PRO A 142 -12.02 0.57 1.86
CA PRO A 142 -13.23 0.89 1.11
C PRO A 142 -12.94 1.96 0.03
N ASP A 143 -13.81 2.02 -0.99
CA ASP A 143 -13.85 3.13 -1.93
C ASP A 143 -14.48 4.33 -1.21
N ASP A 144 -13.64 5.30 -0.84
CA ASP A 144 -14.00 6.43 0.03
C ASP A 144 -13.58 7.74 -0.65
N GLU A 145 -14.53 8.63 -0.87
CA GLU A 145 -14.27 9.92 -1.53
C GLU A 145 -13.36 10.86 -0.73
N HIS A 146 -13.23 10.64 0.59
CA HIS A 146 -12.27 11.37 1.40
C HIS A 146 -10.82 11.14 0.96
N ILE A 147 -10.51 10.00 0.32
CA ILE A 147 -9.20 9.73 -0.26
C ILE A 147 -8.87 10.78 -1.33
N ILE A 148 -9.83 11.07 -2.22
CA ILE A 148 -9.64 12.04 -3.31
C ILE A 148 -9.43 13.44 -2.73
N THR A 149 -10.27 13.83 -1.78
CA THR A 149 -10.19 15.15 -1.14
C THR A 149 -8.87 15.34 -0.41
N SER A 150 -8.47 14.38 0.38
CA SER A 150 -7.22 14.38 1.16
C SER A 150 -5.99 14.45 0.24
N THR A 151 -5.98 13.63 -0.82
CA THR A 151 -4.90 13.63 -1.82
C THR A 151 -4.77 14.96 -2.53
N ASN A 152 -5.90 15.58 -2.93
CA ASN A 152 -5.90 16.88 -3.58
C ASN A 152 -5.39 18.00 -2.67
N ASN A 153 -5.59 17.87 -1.37
CA ASN A 153 -5.09 18.82 -0.36
C ASN A 153 -3.64 18.54 0.04
N GLY A 154 -3.04 17.44 -0.42
CA GLY A 154 -1.70 17.02 0.00
C GLY A 154 -1.64 16.60 1.47
N GLU A 155 -2.74 16.08 2.01
CA GLU A 155 -2.84 15.64 3.40
C GLU A 155 -3.00 14.12 3.46
N PRO A 156 -2.30 13.44 4.40
CA PRO A 156 -2.50 12.00 4.59
C PRO A 156 -3.86 11.72 5.22
N LEU A 157 -4.54 10.71 4.72
CA LEU A 157 -5.83 10.27 5.27
C LEU A 157 -5.67 9.45 6.55
N VAL A 158 -4.50 8.89 6.78
CA VAL A 158 -4.22 8.05 7.95
C VAL A 158 -4.42 8.84 9.25
N GLY A 159 -5.19 8.28 10.17
CA GLY A 159 -5.55 8.94 11.43
C GLY A 159 -6.80 9.82 11.36
N SER A 160 -7.46 9.92 10.22
CA SER A 160 -8.79 10.52 10.13
C SER A 160 -9.89 9.54 10.57
N ASP A 161 -11.06 10.08 10.92
CA ASP A 161 -12.21 9.29 11.39
C ASP A 161 -12.99 8.59 10.27
N CYS A 162 -12.66 8.84 8.99
CA CYS A 162 -13.32 8.17 7.87
C CYS A 162 -12.92 6.68 7.80
N LEU A 163 -13.76 5.87 7.14
CA LEU A 163 -13.54 4.42 7.07
C LEU A 163 -12.20 4.04 6.43
N ALA A 164 -11.81 4.73 5.37
CA ALA A 164 -10.51 4.48 4.73
C ALA A 164 -9.33 4.85 5.64
N GLY A 165 -9.41 5.96 6.39
CA GLY A 165 -8.40 6.36 7.36
C GLY A 165 -8.21 5.34 8.47
N GLN A 166 -9.32 4.82 9.01
CA GLN A 166 -9.32 3.73 10.00
C GLN A 166 -8.77 2.43 9.41
N ALA A 167 -9.11 2.10 8.15
CA ALA A 167 -8.60 0.93 7.45
C ALA A 167 -7.08 0.97 7.32
N TYR A 168 -6.51 2.09 6.88
CA TYR A 168 -5.06 2.27 6.79
C TYR A 168 -4.38 2.14 8.17
N MET A 169 -4.97 2.72 9.22
CA MET A 169 -4.43 2.59 10.57
C MET A 169 -4.41 1.13 11.03
N ASN A 170 -5.48 0.37 10.77
CA ASN A 170 -5.58 -1.03 11.14
C ASN A 170 -4.59 -1.90 10.32
N ILE A 171 -4.37 -1.57 9.05
CA ILE A 171 -3.33 -2.21 8.22
C ILE A 171 -1.95 -1.98 8.84
N CYS A 172 -1.62 -0.74 9.20
CA CYS A 172 -0.35 -0.42 9.86
C CYS A 172 -0.15 -1.25 11.14
N LYS A 173 -1.16 -1.34 12.00
CA LYS A 173 -1.11 -2.13 13.23
C LYS A 173 -0.83 -3.61 12.94
N ARG A 174 -1.52 -4.21 11.96
CA ARG A 174 -1.29 -5.61 11.58
C ARG A 174 0.11 -5.83 10.98
N VAL A 175 0.62 -4.87 10.20
CA VAL A 175 2.01 -4.91 9.70
C VAL A 175 3.00 -4.93 10.86
N MET A 176 2.71 -4.21 11.95
CA MET A 176 3.50 -4.22 13.19
C MET A 176 3.28 -5.47 14.06
N GLY A 177 2.39 -6.38 13.66
CA GLY A 177 2.12 -7.63 14.37
C GLY A 177 1.03 -7.56 15.43
N GLU A 178 0.26 -6.47 15.46
CA GLU A 178 -0.90 -6.36 16.34
C GLU A 178 -2.09 -7.13 15.76
N ASP A 179 -2.83 -7.84 16.63
CA ASP A 179 -4.10 -8.48 16.26
C ASP A 179 -5.23 -7.45 16.36
N VAL A 180 -5.68 -6.98 15.21
CA VAL A 180 -6.75 -5.97 15.10
C VAL A 180 -7.86 -6.52 14.22
N PRO A 181 -9.14 -6.51 14.66
CA PRO A 181 -10.25 -6.99 13.85
C PRO A 181 -10.44 -6.14 12.59
N TYR A 182 -10.96 -6.76 11.52
CA TYR A 182 -11.34 -6.04 10.30
C TYR A 182 -12.50 -5.08 10.58
N LEU A 183 -12.52 -3.96 9.87
CA LEU A 183 -13.62 -3.00 9.96
C LEU A 183 -14.88 -3.61 9.34
N ASN A 184 -16.01 -3.36 9.99
CA ASN A 184 -17.29 -3.63 9.39
C ASN A 184 -17.59 -2.53 8.36
N LEU A 185 -17.47 -2.86 7.08
CA LEU A 185 -17.73 -1.96 5.96
C LEU A 185 -19.23 -1.83 5.63
N ASP A 186 -20.10 -2.56 6.32
CA ASP A 186 -21.54 -2.54 6.16
C ASP A 186 -22.24 -1.41 6.92
N VAL A 187 -21.49 -0.45 7.45
CA VAL A 187 -22.07 0.71 8.12
C VAL A 187 -22.89 1.49 7.12
N LYS A 188 -24.19 1.25 7.13
CA LYS A 188 -25.18 2.08 6.42
C LYS A 188 -24.91 3.53 6.79
N GLU A 189 -24.81 4.41 5.81
CA GLU A 189 -24.87 5.85 6.03
C GLU A 189 -25.92 6.14 7.12
N GLY A 190 -25.47 6.76 8.18
CA GLY A 190 -26.25 6.80 9.41
C GLY A 190 -27.63 7.37 9.18
N PHE A 191 -28.62 6.76 9.79
CA PHE A 191 -30.02 7.18 9.86
C PHE A 191 -30.19 8.71 10.07
N PHE A 192 -29.19 9.37 10.64
CA PHE A 192 -29.12 10.82 10.84
C PHE A 192 -28.87 11.64 9.56
N GLN A 193 -28.17 11.13 8.54
CA GLN A 193 -28.01 11.85 7.28
C GLN A 193 -29.31 11.84 6.46
N LYS A 194 -30.08 10.77 6.51
CA LYS A 194 -31.42 10.73 5.89
C LYS A 194 -32.41 11.66 6.56
N LEU A 195 -32.34 11.84 7.88
CA LEU A 195 -33.16 12.79 8.60
C LEU A 195 -32.79 14.26 8.24
N SER A 196 -31.52 14.58 8.14
CA SER A 196 -31.08 15.94 7.77
C SER A 196 -31.47 16.34 6.34
N ALA A 197 -31.58 15.38 5.44
CA ALA A 197 -32.06 15.62 4.06
C ALA A 197 -33.59 15.89 3.99
N ILE A 198 -34.34 15.35 4.94
CA ILE A 198 -35.80 15.56 5.04
C ILE A 198 -36.13 16.93 5.66
N PHE A 199 -35.26 17.46 6.54
CA PHE A 199 -35.46 18.76 7.21
C PHE A 199 -34.87 19.96 6.44
N LYS A 200 -34.26 19.74 5.26
CA LYS A 200 -33.77 20.81 4.35
C LYS A 200 -34.69 21.07 3.15
N LYS A 201 -35.99 20.94 3.36
CA LYS A 201 -37.01 21.43 2.40
C LYS A 201 -37.79 22.60 2.99
#